data_08831a50efba132ea416b5e4a34437f5
#
_entry.id   08831a50efba132ea416b5e4a34437f5
#
_cell.length_a   1.000
_cell.length_b   1.000
_cell.length_c   1.000
_cell.angle_alpha   90.00
_cell.angle_beta   90.00
_cell.angle_gamma   90.00
#
_symmetry.space_group_name_H-M   'P 1'
#
loop_
_entity.id
_entity.type
_entity.pdbx_description
1 polymer ?
#
loop_
_entity_poly.entity_id
_entity_poly.type
_entity_poly.pdbx_seq_one_letter_code
_entity_poly.pdbx_strand_id
1 'polypeptide(L)'
;MAVGGGFEEAGWIERKRRERGKRALGRQLDYQEKKAASMAGHEDDFVRLNFVRAQQVRQRLEAVKPLLDTDRVLEVGSGATGLVFGLANRLGVGVDPLAVEYRRLFPKIQLTASSVAAIGEHLPFDDAAFDVVLSDNVIDHAEQPLAIIDEIVRVLKPGGMLFFTVNIHHPLYDIASRVHGAWNALGLNLELSAFADHTVHLTEKRVAASFAALPLEIIEQTSTVGATRAAQRNNPAMNPDALLKKIFFKNALFELLAVRR
;
A
#
# COMPACT_ATOMS: atom_id res chain seq x y z
N MET A 1 -40.41 22.31 -0.32
CA MET A 1 -39.33 22.54 0.65
C MET A 1 -38.74 21.19 1.08
N ALA A 2 -37.68 20.74 0.45
CA ALA A 2 -36.84 19.59 0.91
C ALA A 2 -35.50 19.60 0.15
N VAL A 3 -34.62 20.55 0.46
CA VAL A 3 -33.27 20.64 -0.15
C VAL A 3 -32.17 20.68 0.93
N GLY A 4 -32.52 20.57 2.22
CA GLY A 4 -31.57 20.69 3.32
C GLY A 4 -30.82 19.39 3.75
N GLY A 5 -31.33 18.21 3.41
CA GLY A 5 -30.82 16.95 3.93
C GLY A 5 -29.45 16.47 3.32
N GLY A 6 -29.22 16.78 2.05
CA GLY A 6 -28.05 16.22 1.34
C GLY A 6 -26.72 16.81 1.75
N PHE A 7 -26.64 18.06 2.15
CA PHE A 7 -25.38 18.71 2.56
C PHE A 7 -24.94 18.32 3.98
N GLU A 8 -25.88 18.12 4.90
CA GLU A 8 -25.57 17.66 6.27
C GLU A 8 -25.13 16.18 6.27
N GLU A 9 -25.73 15.35 5.45
CA GLU A 9 -25.37 13.93 5.30
C GLU A 9 -23.98 13.75 4.69
N ALA A 10 -23.63 14.53 3.65
CA ALA A 10 -22.28 14.54 3.08
C ALA A 10 -21.22 14.95 4.11
N GLY A 11 -21.47 16.00 4.90
CA GLY A 11 -20.57 16.45 5.97
C GLY A 11 -20.43 15.44 7.12
N TRP A 12 -21.47 14.66 7.42
CA TRP A 12 -21.41 13.59 8.43
C TRP A 12 -20.56 12.42 7.94
N ILE A 13 -20.73 11.97 6.71
CA ILE A 13 -19.94 10.89 6.10
C ILE A 13 -18.44 11.24 6.06
N GLU A 14 -18.12 12.47 5.64
CA GLU A 14 -16.72 12.94 5.64
C GLU A 14 -16.11 12.98 7.04
N ARG A 15 -16.83 13.45 8.05
CA ARG A 15 -16.36 13.43 9.44
C ARG A 15 -16.07 12.00 9.90
N LYS A 16 -16.98 11.06 9.64
CA LYS A 16 -16.80 9.65 10.00
C LYS A 16 -15.62 9.01 9.27
N ARG A 17 -15.37 9.37 8.02
CA ARG A 17 -14.17 8.95 7.27
C ARG A 17 -12.90 9.47 7.93
N ARG A 18 -12.81 10.78 8.22
CA ARG A 18 -11.65 11.39 8.88
C ARG A 18 -11.36 10.76 10.25
N GLU A 19 -12.39 10.51 11.06
CA GLU A 19 -12.25 9.85 12.35
C GLU A 19 -11.72 8.42 12.21
N ARG A 20 -12.18 7.68 11.20
CA ARG A 20 -11.70 6.33 10.89
C ARG A 20 -10.25 6.35 10.44
N GLY A 21 -9.88 7.26 9.53
CA GLY A 21 -8.50 7.46 9.09
C GLY A 21 -7.57 7.78 10.25
N LYS A 22 -7.95 8.71 11.15
CA LYS A 22 -7.16 9.03 12.35
C LYS A 22 -6.95 7.80 13.26
N ARG A 23 -7.99 7.00 13.47
CA ARG A 23 -7.87 5.77 14.27
C ARG A 23 -6.97 4.72 13.59
N ALA A 24 -7.04 4.61 12.26
CA ALA A 24 -6.18 3.69 11.51
C ALA A 24 -4.71 4.11 11.61
N LEU A 25 -4.40 5.41 11.44
CA LEU A 25 -3.05 5.95 11.62
C LEU A 25 -2.54 5.76 13.06
N GLY A 26 -3.39 5.97 14.08
CA GLY A 26 -3.03 5.71 15.48
C GLY A 26 -2.64 4.25 15.72
N ARG A 27 -3.45 3.29 15.23
CA ARG A 27 -3.12 1.86 15.34
C ARG A 27 -1.83 1.50 14.59
N GLN A 28 -1.62 2.10 13.41
CA GLN A 28 -0.39 1.90 12.65
C GLN A 28 0.82 2.43 13.40
N LEU A 29 0.72 3.59 14.03
CA LEU A 29 1.80 4.15 14.84
C LEU A 29 2.10 3.26 16.06
N ASP A 30 1.07 2.84 16.81
CA ASP A 30 1.23 1.93 17.96
C ASP A 30 1.93 0.61 17.56
N TYR A 31 1.56 0.07 16.39
CA TYR A 31 2.22 -1.12 15.84
C TYR A 31 3.70 -0.86 15.53
N GLN A 32 4.01 0.27 14.91
CA GLN A 32 5.39 0.61 14.54
C GLN A 32 6.26 0.96 15.76
N GLU A 33 5.69 1.56 16.80
CA GLU A 33 6.40 1.78 18.07
C GLU A 33 6.78 0.44 18.74
N LYS A 34 5.86 -0.51 18.78
CA LYS A 34 6.15 -1.87 19.27
C LYS A 34 7.19 -2.57 18.42
N LYS A 35 7.12 -2.42 17.10
CA LYS A 35 8.10 -2.96 16.16
C LYS A 35 9.48 -2.34 16.41
N ALA A 36 9.59 -1.02 16.51
CA ALA A 36 10.85 -0.34 16.80
C ALA A 36 11.45 -0.82 18.13
N ALA A 37 10.64 -0.96 19.19
CA ALA A 37 11.08 -1.50 20.47
C ALA A 37 11.59 -2.94 20.35
N SER A 38 10.93 -3.79 19.56
CA SER A 38 11.38 -5.18 19.33
C SER A 38 12.64 -5.31 18.49
N MET A 39 12.97 -4.26 17.71
CA MET A 39 14.18 -4.20 16.86
C MET A 39 15.39 -3.65 17.61
N ALA A 40 15.21 -3.13 18.82
CA ALA A 40 16.31 -2.54 19.60
C ALA A 40 17.48 -3.53 19.76
N GLY A 41 18.67 -3.11 19.33
CA GLY A 41 19.87 -3.95 19.29
C GLY A 41 20.03 -4.83 18.04
N HIS A 42 19.07 -4.88 17.15
CA HIS A 42 19.07 -5.63 15.89
C HIS A 42 18.77 -4.76 14.66
N GLU A 43 18.86 -3.44 14.80
CA GLU A 43 18.48 -2.49 13.74
C GLU A 43 19.27 -2.70 12.45
N ASP A 44 20.55 -3.09 12.54
CA ASP A 44 21.41 -3.31 11.38
C ASP A 44 20.95 -4.51 10.53
N ASP A 45 20.37 -5.54 11.15
CA ASP A 45 19.78 -6.66 10.42
C ASP A 45 18.57 -6.21 9.60
N PHE A 46 17.76 -5.34 10.15
CA PHE A 46 16.60 -4.77 9.44
C PHE A 46 17.01 -3.84 8.31
N VAL A 47 18.03 -3.00 8.53
CA VAL A 47 18.64 -2.17 7.47
C VAL A 47 19.12 -3.06 6.33
N ARG A 48 19.84 -4.14 6.64
CA ARG A 48 20.34 -5.09 5.66
C ARG A 48 19.22 -5.78 4.89
N LEU A 49 18.19 -6.26 5.58
CA LEU A 49 17.03 -6.90 4.94
C LEU A 49 16.28 -5.95 4.01
N ASN A 50 16.08 -4.70 4.45
CA ASN A 50 15.48 -3.68 3.61
C ASN A 50 16.31 -3.39 2.37
N PHE A 51 17.63 -3.24 2.54
CA PHE A 51 18.57 -3.04 1.44
C PHE A 51 18.51 -4.19 0.43
N VAL A 52 18.60 -5.44 0.88
CA VAL A 52 18.53 -6.63 -0.01
C VAL A 52 17.23 -6.63 -0.82
N ARG A 53 16.08 -6.38 -0.18
CA ARG A 53 14.79 -6.32 -0.86
C ARG A 53 14.74 -5.18 -1.88
N ALA A 54 15.20 -3.99 -1.51
CA ALA A 54 15.23 -2.84 -2.41
C ALA A 54 16.15 -3.09 -3.62
N GLN A 55 17.31 -3.74 -3.42
CA GLN A 55 18.21 -4.10 -4.52
C GLN A 55 17.60 -5.15 -5.47
N GLN A 56 16.78 -6.07 -4.97
CA GLN A 56 16.03 -7.00 -5.84
C GLN A 56 15.04 -6.25 -6.73
N VAL A 57 14.32 -5.25 -6.18
CA VAL A 57 13.43 -4.40 -6.97
C VAL A 57 14.23 -3.54 -7.95
N ARG A 58 15.35 -2.96 -7.53
CA ARG A 58 16.27 -2.21 -8.40
C ARG A 58 16.69 -3.02 -9.60
N GLN A 59 17.14 -4.26 -9.42
CA GLN A 59 17.53 -5.16 -10.51
C GLN A 59 16.41 -5.39 -11.53
N ARG A 60 15.18 -5.49 -11.07
CA ARG A 60 14.02 -5.64 -11.96
C ARG A 60 13.72 -4.38 -12.75
N LEU A 61 13.81 -3.21 -12.12
CA LEU A 61 13.69 -1.91 -12.80
C LEU A 61 14.79 -1.77 -13.86
N GLU A 62 16.04 -2.09 -13.51
CA GLU A 62 17.20 -2.00 -14.39
C GLU A 62 17.17 -3.01 -15.54
N ALA A 63 16.43 -4.10 -15.42
CA ALA A 63 16.15 -5.01 -16.53
C ALA A 63 15.26 -4.38 -17.64
N VAL A 64 14.48 -3.35 -17.29
CA VAL A 64 13.65 -2.58 -18.24
C VAL A 64 14.42 -1.37 -18.75
N LYS A 65 14.99 -0.59 -17.85
CA LYS A 65 15.74 0.63 -18.16
C LYS A 65 16.75 0.91 -17.03
N PRO A 66 18.00 1.28 -17.34
CA PRO A 66 18.99 1.67 -16.33
C PRO A 66 18.45 2.75 -15.38
N LEU A 67 18.65 2.55 -14.08
CA LEU A 67 18.32 3.54 -13.06
C LEU A 67 19.56 4.39 -12.76
N LEU A 68 19.50 5.66 -13.12
CA LEU A 68 20.60 6.61 -12.98
C LEU A 68 20.56 7.29 -11.61
N ASP A 69 21.72 7.74 -11.11
CA ASP A 69 21.80 8.52 -9.86
C ASP A 69 21.09 9.89 -9.94
N THR A 70 20.83 10.37 -11.16
CA THR A 70 20.08 11.59 -11.44
C THR A 70 18.58 11.38 -11.55
N ASP A 71 18.12 10.13 -11.57
CA ASP A 71 16.69 9.83 -11.66
C ASP A 71 16.00 10.17 -10.34
N ARG A 72 14.86 10.82 -10.43
CA ARG A 72 14.00 11.10 -9.28
C ARG A 72 13.12 9.89 -8.99
N VAL A 73 13.26 9.32 -7.82
CA VAL A 73 12.52 8.14 -7.38
C VAL A 73 11.55 8.53 -6.27
N LEU A 74 10.28 8.22 -6.44
CA LEU A 74 9.24 8.38 -5.42
C LEU A 74 8.79 7.01 -4.93
N GLU A 75 8.58 6.89 -3.63
CA GLU A 75 7.76 5.80 -3.08
C GLU A 75 6.52 6.35 -2.37
N VAL A 76 5.34 5.96 -2.85
CA VAL A 76 4.05 6.31 -2.26
C VAL A 76 3.70 5.28 -1.20
N GLY A 77 3.47 5.74 0.04
CA GLY A 77 3.26 4.88 1.20
C GLY A 77 4.54 4.18 1.65
N SER A 78 5.65 4.92 1.73
CA SER A 78 6.97 4.35 2.07
C SER A 78 7.03 3.68 3.45
N GLY A 79 6.11 4.00 4.34
CA GLY A 79 6.09 3.43 5.68
C GLY A 79 7.41 3.60 6.43
N ALA A 80 7.62 2.72 7.41
CA ALA A 80 8.83 2.72 8.22
C ALA A 80 10.07 2.15 7.49
N THR A 81 9.87 1.24 6.54
CA THR A 81 10.92 0.45 5.89
C THR A 81 10.70 0.36 4.37
N GLY A 82 10.40 1.48 3.74
CA GLY A 82 10.15 1.57 2.30
C GLY A 82 11.35 1.16 1.45
N LEU A 83 11.06 0.76 0.22
CA LEU A 83 12.07 0.37 -0.77
C LEU A 83 13.01 1.53 -1.11
N VAL A 84 12.49 2.76 -1.16
CA VAL A 84 13.25 3.96 -1.49
C VAL A 84 14.46 4.16 -0.56
N PHE A 85 14.33 3.76 0.71
CA PHE A 85 15.41 3.87 1.70
C PHE A 85 16.55 2.87 1.47
N GLY A 86 16.31 1.79 0.73
CA GLY A 86 17.31 0.77 0.40
C GLY A 86 17.77 0.79 -1.06
N LEU A 87 17.17 1.62 -1.92
CA LEU A 87 17.54 1.70 -3.35
C LEU A 87 18.90 2.33 -3.61
N ALA A 88 19.45 3.05 -2.63
CA ALA A 88 20.71 3.79 -2.76
C ALA A 88 20.69 4.81 -3.92
N ASN A 89 19.53 5.45 -4.15
CA ASN A 89 19.36 6.51 -5.14
C ASN A 89 19.43 7.88 -4.45
N ARG A 90 20.21 8.81 -4.99
CA ARG A 90 20.46 10.13 -4.39
C ARG A 90 19.23 11.05 -4.33
N LEU A 91 18.29 10.88 -5.25
CA LEU A 91 17.08 11.70 -5.37
C LEU A 91 15.81 10.90 -4.98
N GLY A 92 15.99 9.94 -4.08
CA GLY A 92 14.89 9.15 -3.53
C GLY A 92 14.06 9.95 -2.53
N VAL A 93 12.72 9.86 -2.65
CA VAL A 93 11.75 10.49 -1.75
C VAL A 93 10.68 9.47 -1.36
N GLY A 94 10.50 9.26 -0.06
CA GLY A 94 9.37 8.49 0.49
C GLY A 94 8.22 9.43 0.88
N VAL A 95 6.98 9.05 0.60
CA VAL A 95 5.78 9.73 1.07
C VAL A 95 4.97 8.81 1.97
N ASP A 96 4.66 9.27 3.17
CA ASP A 96 3.78 8.55 4.11
C ASP A 96 3.17 9.54 5.10
N PRO A 97 1.89 9.39 5.52
CA PRO A 97 1.28 10.26 6.51
C PRO A 97 2.05 10.32 7.84
N LEU A 98 2.74 9.25 8.22
CA LEU A 98 3.52 9.10 9.45
C LEU A 98 5.04 9.26 9.24
N ALA A 99 5.46 9.92 8.16
CA ALA A 99 6.88 10.06 7.82
C ALA A 99 7.71 10.73 8.94
N VAL A 100 7.13 11.69 9.67
CA VAL A 100 7.81 12.37 10.79
C VAL A 100 8.06 11.41 11.94
N GLU A 101 7.06 10.61 12.31
CA GLU A 101 7.13 9.61 13.37
C GLU A 101 8.10 8.49 13.00
N TYR A 102 8.05 8.01 11.77
CA TYR A 102 8.96 6.95 11.29
C TYR A 102 10.41 7.39 11.27
N ARG A 103 10.67 8.65 10.91
CA ARG A 103 12.03 9.19 10.96
C ARG A 103 12.60 9.20 12.39
N ARG A 104 11.75 9.41 13.39
CA ARG A 104 12.13 9.33 14.81
C ARG A 104 12.33 7.89 15.26
N LEU A 105 11.45 6.96 14.85
CA LEU A 105 11.46 5.57 15.31
C LEU A 105 12.53 4.71 14.62
N PHE A 106 12.83 4.99 13.34
CA PHE A 106 13.70 4.19 12.49
C PHE A 106 14.81 5.02 11.81
N PRO A 107 15.61 5.80 12.56
CA PRO A 107 16.53 6.78 11.97
C PRO A 107 17.57 6.13 11.04
N LYS A 108 18.06 4.94 11.35
CA LYS A 108 19.06 4.23 10.52
C LYS A 108 18.55 3.91 9.10
N ILE A 109 17.24 3.75 8.93
CA ILE A 109 16.61 3.49 7.63
C ILE A 109 16.17 4.82 7.00
N GLN A 110 15.40 5.60 7.74
CA GLN A 110 14.71 6.80 7.25
C GLN A 110 15.64 7.96 6.84
N LEU A 111 16.89 7.96 7.32
CA LEU A 111 17.86 9.00 6.98
C LEU A 111 18.64 8.71 5.68
N THR A 112 18.40 7.56 5.04
CA THR A 112 19.07 7.20 3.77
C THR A 112 18.45 7.85 2.53
N ALA A 113 17.21 8.36 2.65
CA ALA A 113 16.52 9.13 1.62
C ALA A 113 15.68 10.25 2.25
N SER A 114 15.14 11.14 1.43
CA SER A 114 14.18 12.15 1.88
C SER A 114 12.83 11.55 2.19
N SER A 115 12.08 12.12 3.14
CA SER A 115 10.71 11.70 3.43
C SER A 115 9.78 12.92 3.60
N VAL A 116 8.54 12.79 3.13
CA VAL A 116 7.50 13.84 3.13
C VAL A 116 6.25 13.28 3.79
N ALA A 117 5.70 14.02 4.75
CA ALA A 117 4.44 13.69 5.40
C ALA A 117 3.26 14.14 4.51
N ALA A 118 2.66 13.20 3.77
CA ALA A 118 1.49 13.45 2.94
C ALA A 118 0.71 12.13 2.71
N ILE A 119 -0.55 12.25 2.30
CA ILE A 119 -1.40 11.12 1.90
C ILE A 119 -1.22 10.82 0.41
N GLY A 120 -1.35 9.55 0.04
CA GLY A 120 -1.15 9.11 -1.35
C GLY A 120 -2.22 9.60 -2.32
N GLU A 121 -3.41 9.94 -1.81
CA GLU A 121 -4.52 10.50 -2.58
C GLU A 121 -4.30 11.94 -3.07
N HIS A 122 -3.30 12.64 -2.49
CA HIS A 122 -2.94 14.02 -2.85
C HIS A 122 -1.44 14.22 -2.66
N LEU A 123 -0.67 13.88 -3.67
CA LEU A 123 0.79 14.02 -3.64
C LEU A 123 1.22 15.47 -3.85
N PRO A 124 2.09 16.03 -2.99
CA PRO A 124 2.53 17.43 -3.07
C PRO A 124 3.63 17.62 -4.12
N PHE A 125 3.45 17.06 -5.31
CA PHE A 125 4.42 17.12 -6.41
C PHE A 125 3.71 17.48 -7.72
N ASP A 126 4.48 18.12 -8.61
CA ASP A 126 4.03 18.46 -9.96
C ASP A 126 3.79 17.21 -10.82
N ASP A 127 3.04 17.37 -11.90
CA ASP A 127 2.85 16.34 -12.91
C ASP A 127 4.19 15.97 -13.54
N ALA A 128 4.36 14.69 -13.86
CA ALA A 128 5.55 14.16 -14.51
C ALA A 128 6.86 14.58 -13.80
N ALA A 129 6.87 14.52 -12.48
CA ALA A 129 8.01 14.93 -11.66
C ALA A 129 9.05 13.82 -11.45
N PHE A 130 8.67 12.53 -11.58
CA PHE A 130 9.51 11.39 -11.19
C PHE A 130 9.79 10.45 -12.36
N ASP A 131 11.02 9.94 -12.40
CA ASP A 131 11.47 8.95 -13.39
C ASP A 131 11.03 7.54 -13.00
N VAL A 132 10.94 7.28 -11.69
CA VAL A 132 10.46 6.02 -11.12
C VAL A 132 9.48 6.31 -9.98
N VAL A 133 8.36 5.59 -9.96
CA VAL A 133 7.43 5.56 -8.82
C VAL A 133 7.29 4.14 -8.31
N LEU A 134 7.41 3.99 -7.01
CA LEU A 134 7.21 2.75 -6.27
C LEU A 134 5.95 2.87 -5.41
N SER A 135 5.18 1.80 -5.28
CA SER A 135 4.09 1.68 -4.30
C SER A 135 4.02 0.22 -3.85
N ASP A 136 4.42 -0.02 -2.61
CA ASP A 136 4.61 -1.38 -2.09
C ASP A 136 3.64 -1.67 -0.96
N ASN A 137 2.56 -2.36 -1.30
CA ASN A 137 1.51 -2.81 -0.37
C ASN A 137 0.81 -1.65 0.40
N VAL A 138 0.29 -0.68 -0.32
CA VAL A 138 -0.23 0.59 0.23
C VAL A 138 -1.74 0.75 0.06
N ILE A 139 -2.25 0.53 -1.16
CA ILE A 139 -3.60 0.97 -1.52
C ILE A 139 -4.73 0.21 -0.83
N ASP A 140 -4.48 -0.97 -0.27
CA ASP A 140 -5.43 -1.75 0.53
C ASP A 140 -5.69 -1.12 1.92
N HIS A 141 -4.82 -0.22 2.36
CA HIS A 141 -4.97 0.59 3.57
C HIS A 141 -5.58 1.97 3.32
N ALA A 142 -5.71 2.40 2.07
CA ALA A 142 -6.20 3.72 1.67
C ALA A 142 -7.73 3.83 1.74
N GLU A 143 -8.22 5.07 1.93
CA GLU A 143 -9.66 5.35 1.83
C GLU A 143 -10.13 5.38 0.38
N GLN A 144 -9.30 5.87 -0.53
CA GLN A 144 -9.58 6.01 -1.96
C GLN A 144 -8.45 5.38 -2.80
N PRO A 145 -8.38 4.04 -2.91
CA PRO A 145 -7.29 3.35 -3.60
C PRO A 145 -7.05 3.81 -5.05
N LEU A 146 -8.13 4.13 -5.77
CA LEU A 146 -8.04 4.57 -7.17
C LEU A 146 -7.44 5.97 -7.28
N ALA A 147 -7.73 6.88 -6.34
CA ALA A 147 -7.13 8.20 -6.32
C ALA A 147 -5.60 8.14 -6.15
N ILE A 148 -5.10 7.18 -5.36
CA ILE A 148 -3.65 6.95 -5.24
C ILE A 148 -3.06 6.49 -6.57
N ILE A 149 -3.73 5.57 -7.28
CA ILE A 149 -3.26 5.10 -8.59
C ILE A 149 -3.23 6.26 -9.61
N ASP A 150 -4.25 7.11 -9.62
CA ASP A 150 -4.30 8.29 -10.49
C ASP A 150 -3.16 9.27 -10.18
N GLU A 151 -2.88 9.53 -8.90
CA GLU A 151 -1.77 10.38 -8.46
C GLU A 151 -0.40 9.79 -8.83
N ILE A 152 -0.21 8.47 -8.63
CA ILE A 152 1.00 7.76 -9.08
C ILE A 152 1.27 8.00 -10.57
N VAL A 153 0.24 7.83 -11.40
CA VAL A 153 0.37 8.04 -12.84
C VAL A 153 0.57 9.52 -13.18
N ARG A 154 -0.08 10.45 -12.47
CA ARG A 154 0.08 11.89 -12.68
C ARG A 154 1.53 12.34 -12.47
N VAL A 155 2.15 11.92 -11.36
CA VAL A 155 3.50 12.34 -11.00
C VAL A 155 4.62 11.59 -11.74
N LEU A 156 4.32 10.42 -12.33
CA LEU A 156 5.28 9.65 -13.12
C LEU A 156 5.48 10.30 -14.49
N LYS A 157 6.71 10.46 -14.96
CA LYS A 157 7.03 10.99 -16.29
C LYS A 157 6.58 10.05 -17.39
N PRO A 158 6.24 10.55 -18.60
CA PRO A 158 6.23 9.70 -19.80
C PRO A 158 7.59 9.00 -19.97
N GLY A 159 7.56 7.68 -20.24
CA GLY A 159 8.75 6.82 -20.25
C GLY A 159 9.32 6.50 -18.85
N GLY A 160 8.66 6.92 -17.78
CA GLY A 160 9.01 6.57 -16.40
C GLY A 160 8.49 5.18 -16.00
N MET A 161 9.14 4.55 -15.04
CA MET A 161 8.83 3.20 -14.56
C MET A 161 7.97 3.21 -13.31
N LEU A 162 6.97 2.33 -13.27
CA LEU A 162 6.14 2.05 -12.08
C LEU A 162 6.41 0.63 -11.58
N PHE A 163 6.81 0.50 -10.31
CA PHE A 163 6.75 -0.75 -9.58
C PHE A 163 5.63 -0.67 -8.53
N PHE A 164 4.70 -1.62 -8.61
CA PHE A 164 3.52 -1.61 -7.76
C PHE A 164 3.24 -2.99 -7.20
N THR A 165 2.95 -3.06 -5.91
CA THR A 165 2.46 -4.28 -5.26
C THR A 165 1.26 -3.99 -4.37
N VAL A 166 0.39 -4.98 -4.18
CA VAL A 166 -0.73 -4.91 -3.24
C VAL A 166 -1.17 -6.32 -2.81
N ASN A 167 -1.63 -6.45 -1.57
CA ASN A 167 -2.31 -7.65 -1.12
C ASN A 167 -3.68 -7.77 -1.76
N ILE A 168 -3.95 -8.93 -2.35
CA ILE A 168 -5.24 -9.28 -2.93
C ILE A 168 -5.88 -10.44 -2.17
N HIS A 169 -7.21 -10.47 -2.22
CA HIS A 169 -8.03 -11.39 -1.45
C HIS A 169 -8.98 -12.16 -2.37
N HIS A 170 -9.46 -13.29 -1.87
CA HIS A 170 -10.51 -14.03 -2.57
C HIS A 170 -11.76 -13.15 -2.74
N PRO A 171 -12.47 -13.21 -3.90
CA PRO A 171 -13.62 -12.35 -4.19
C PRO A 171 -14.72 -12.34 -3.12
N LEU A 172 -14.89 -13.43 -2.37
CA LEU A 172 -15.87 -13.50 -1.28
C LEU A 172 -15.53 -12.58 -0.09
N TYR A 173 -14.26 -12.22 0.11
CA TYR A 173 -13.89 -11.20 1.12
C TYR A 173 -14.38 -9.80 0.70
N ASP A 174 -14.36 -9.46 -0.58
CA ASP A 174 -14.92 -8.20 -1.08
C ASP A 174 -16.44 -8.13 -0.84
N ILE A 175 -17.17 -9.22 -1.12
CA ILE A 175 -18.61 -9.31 -0.84
C ILE A 175 -18.88 -9.21 0.66
N ALA A 176 -18.16 -9.95 1.48
CA ALA A 176 -18.33 -9.95 2.93
C ALA A 176 -18.01 -8.57 3.54
N SER A 177 -16.98 -7.86 3.04
CA SER A 177 -16.64 -6.51 3.51
C SER A 177 -17.72 -5.48 3.18
N ARG A 178 -18.37 -5.60 2.01
CA ARG A 178 -19.50 -4.73 1.62
C ARG A 178 -20.72 -4.99 2.51
N VAL A 179 -21.04 -6.26 2.78
CA VAL A 179 -22.13 -6.64 3.70
C VAL A 179 -21.82 -6.13 5.11
N HIS A 180 -20.58 -6.29 5.60
CA HIS A 180 -20.16 -5.78 6.91
C HIS A 180 -20.21 -4.24 6.98
N GLY A 181 -19.85 -3.55 5.89
CA GLY A 181 -19.99 -2.09 5.77
C GLY A 181 -21.45 -1.63 5.86
N ALA A 182 -22.36 -2.31 5.18
CA ALA A 182 -23.80 -2.04 5.26
C ALA A 182 -24.36 -2.38 6.66
N TRP A 183 -23.89 -3.45 7.30
CA TRP A 183 -24.27 -3.86 8.65
C TRP A 183 -23.85 -2.84 9.71
N ASN A 184 -22.62 -2.33 9.61
CA ASN A 184 -22.15 -1.26 10.50
C ASN A 184 -22.90 0.07 10.28
N ALA A 185 -23.35 0.35 9.05
CA ALA A 185 -24.20 1.51 8.75
C ALA A 185 -25.58 1.40 9.40
N LEU A 186 -26.05 0.19 9.68
CA LEU A 186 -27.28 -0.10 10.41
C LEU A 186 -27.11 -0.11 11.94
N GLY A 187 -25.92 0.26 12.46
CA GLY A 187 -25.66 0.38 13.91
C GLY A 187 -25.35 -0.92 14.64
N LEU A 188 -25.18 -2.02 13.91
CA LEU A 188 -24.82 -3.31 14.51
C LEU A 188 -23.28 -3.46 14.50
N ASN A 189 -22.64 -3.04 15.58
CA ASN A 189 -21.18 -3.10 15.76
C ASN A 189 -20.71 -4.53 16.05
N LEU A 190 -20.59 -5.34 15.01
CA LEU A 190 -19.90 -6.63 15.06
C LEU A 190 -18.50 -6.46 14.45
N GLU A 191 -17.50 -6.21 15.29
CA GLU A 191 -16.09 -6.25 14.87
C GLU A 191 -15.67 -7.72 14.70
N LEU A 192 -15.83 -8.23 13.48
CA LEU A 192 -15.19 -9.48 13.10
C LEU A 192 -13.74 -9.20 12.79
N SER A 193 -12.83 -9.64 13.66
CA SER A 193 -11.37 -9.41 13.57
C SER A 193 -10.74 -9.80 12.22
N ALA A 194 -11.38 -10.71 11.48
CA ALA A 194 -10.93 -11.12 10.13
C ALA A 194 -10.96 -9.99 9.08
N PHE A 195 -11.69 -8.89 9.33
CA PHE A 195 -11.86 -7.76 8.40
C PHE A 195 -11.24 -6.45 8.90
N ALA A 196 -10.59 -6.45 10.07
CA ALA A 196 -10.11 -5.23 10.71
C ALA A 196 -8.81 -4.67 10.11
N ASP A 197 -8.01 -5.49 9.43
CA ASP A 197 -6.64 -5.13 9.04
C ASP A 197 -6.54 -4.36 7.72
N HIS A 198 -7.55 -4.44 6.85
CA HIS A 198 -7.55 -3.78 5.54
C HIS A 198 -8.81 -2.92 5.36
N THR A 199 -8.62 -1.69 4.90
CA THR A 199 -9.74 -0.76 4.66
C THR A 199 -10.54 -1.19 3.43
N VAL A 200 -9.88 -1.78 2.42
CA VAL A 200 -10.49 -2.27 1.18
C VAL A 200 -9.97 -3.66 0.84
N HIS A 201 -10.88 -4.58 0.52
CA HIS A 201 -10.52 -5.92 0.04
C HIS A 201 -10.46 -5.90 -1.49
N LEU A 202 -9.25 -5.90 -2.02
CA LEU A 202 -8.99 -5.88 -3.45
C LEU A 202 -8.92 -7.30 -4.02
N THR A 203 -9.51 -7.49 -5.20
CA THR A 203 -9.38 -8.73 -5.97
C THR A 203 -8.39 -8.54 -7.11
N GLU A 204 -7.73 -9.61 -7.55
CA GLU A 204 -6.80 -9.59 -8.68
C GLU A 204 -7.42 -8.91 -9.91
N LYS A 205 -8.63 -9.32 -10.29
CA LYS A 205 -9.36 -8.77 -11.43
C LYS A 205 -9.61 -7.26 -11.31
N ARG A 206 -9.95 -6.80 -10.11
CA ARG A 206 -10.24 -5.38 -9.87
C ARG A 206 -8.98 -4.53 -9.95
N VAL A 207 -7.87 -5.00 -9.37
CA VAL A 207 -6.58 -4.31 -9.44
C VAL A 207 -6.09 -4.27 -10.89
N ALA A 208 -6.07 -5.40 -11.60
CA ALA A 208 -5.65 -5.44 -13.00
C ALA A 208 -6.49 -4.50 -13.90
N ALA A 209 -7.82 -4.47 -13.69
CA ALA A 209 -8.71 -3.58 -14.43
C ALA A 209 -8.44 -2.08 -14.16
N SER A 210 -8.02 -1.72 -12.94
CA SER A 210 -7.67 -0.34 -12.61
C SER A 210 -6.47 0.16 -13.42
N PHE A 211 -5.50 -0.71 -13.71
CA PHE A 211 -4.33 -0.34 -14.52
C PHE A 211 -4.56 -0.42 -16.02
N ALA A 212 -5.47 -1.27 -16.49
CA ALA A 212 -5.73 -1.46 -17.91
C ALA A 212 -6.25 -0.20 -18.64
N ALA A 213 -6.90 0.72 -17.91
CA ALA A 213 -7.45 1.97 -18.46
C ALA A 213 -6.44 3.13 -18.45
N LEU A 214 -5.26 2.94 -17.85
CA LEU A 214 -4.27 3.99 -17.69
C LEU A 214 -3.26 4.00 -18.84
N PRO A 215 -2.57 5.13 -19.10
CA PRO A 215 -1.54 5.24 -20.14
C PRO A 215 -0.24 4.51 -19.72
N LEU A 216 -0.35 3.22 -19.45
CA LEU A 216 0.74 2.35 -19.03
C LEU A 216 0.95 1.22 -20.01
N GLU A 217 2.20 0.90 -20.27
CA GLU A 217 2.62 -0.35 -20.91
C GLU A 217 3.04 -1.32 -19.82
N ILE A 218 2.28 -2.40 -19.64
CA ILE A 218 2.55 -3.41 -18.61
C ILE A 218 3.67 -4.30 -19.14
N ILE A 219 4.82 -4.27 -18.46
CA ILE A 219 6.01 -5.08 -18.78
C ILE A 219 5.90 -6.44 -18.10
N GLU A 220 5.51 -6.45 -16.83
CA GLU A 220 5.37 -7.66 -16.04
C GLU A 220 4.16 -7.53 -15.11
N GLN A 221 3.36 -8.59 -15.03
CA GLN A 221 2.27 -8.71 -14.05
C GLN A 221 2.27 -10.11 -13.50
N THR A 222 2.36 -10.23 -12.19
CA THR A 222 2.37 -11.52 -11.49
C THR A 222 1.41 -11.53 -10.30
N SER A 223 1.00 -12.73 -9.87
CA SER A 223 0.30 -12.88 -8.60
C SER A 223 0.68 -14.19 -7.90
N THR A 224 0.71 -14.13 -6.58
CA THR A 224 1.03 -15.30 -5.76
C THR A 224 -0.20 -16.12 -5.35
N VAL A 225 -1.37 -15.92 -5.99
CA VAL A 225 -2.64 -16.60 -5.65
C VAL A 225 -2.47 -18.12 -5.61
N GLY A 226 -1.81 -18.70 -6.62
CA GLY A 226 -1.57 -20.15 -6.69
C GLY A 226 -0.74 -20.65 -5.51
N ALA A 227 0.40 -20.02 -5.23
CA ALA A 227 1.30 -20.37 -4.13
C ALA A 227 0.62 -20.15 -2.77
N THR A 228 -0.08 -19.02 -2.60
CA THR A 228 -0.82 -18.71 -1.36
C THR A 228 -1.91 -19.74 -1.07
N ARG A 229 -2.69 -20.14 -2.08
CA ARG A 229 -3.70 -21.21 -1.94
C ARG A 229 -3.07 -22.55 -1.54
N ALA A 230 -1.97 -22.92 -2.17
CA ALA A 230 -1.27 -24.16 -1.85
C ALA A 230 -0.74 -24.15 -0.41
N ALA A 231 -0.09 -23.06 0.00
CA ALA A 231 0.43 -22.89 1.37
C ALA A 231 -0.70 -22.92 2.42
N GLN A 232 -1.80 -22.24 2.18
CA GLN A 232 -2.93 -22.19 3.13
C GLN A 232 -3.67 -23.54 3.21
N ARG A 233 -3.81 -24.28 2.12
CA ARG A 233 -4.38 -25.63 2.14
C ARG A 233 -3.52 -26.61 2.94
N ASN A 234 -2.20 -26.51 2.81
CA ASN A 234 -1.24 -27.37 3.48
C ASN A 234 -0.95 -26.97 4.93
N ASN A 235 -1.52 -25.84 5.41
CA ASN A 235 -1.35 -25.42 6.79
C ASN A 235 -2.00 -26.43 7.75
N PRO A 236 -1.26 -27.03 8.71
CA PRO A 236 -1.81 -28.01 9.65
C PRO A 236 -2.76 -27.42 10.68
N ALA A 237 -2.78 -26.09 10.85
CA ALA A 237 -3.64 -25.43 11.82
C ALA A 237 -5.14 -25.70 11.54
N MET A 238 -5.89 -25.93 12.62
CA MET A 238 -7.32 -26.27 12.59
C MET A 238 -8.20 -25.23 13.29
N ASN A 239 -7.64 -24.06 13.62
CA ASN A 239 -8.45 -22.97 14.16
C ASN A 239 -9.40 -22.39 13.08
N PRO A 240 -10.50 -21.70 13.47
CA PRO A 240 -11.49 -21.19 12.53
C PRO A 240 -10.92 -20.29 11.42
N ASP A 241 -9.93 -19.45 11.74
CA ASP A 241 -9.27 -18.56 10.77
C ASP A 241 -8.45 -19.37 9.75
N ALA A 242 -7.70 -20.38 10.19
CA ALA A 242 -6.94 -21.25 9.29
C ALA A 242 -7.87 -22.08 8.38
N LEU A 243 -8.98 -22.60 8.90
CA LEU A 243 -9.98 -23.32 8.12
C LEU A 243 -10.61 -22.41 7.06
N LEU A 244 -10.97 -21.18 7.43
CA LEU A 244 -11.51 -20.19 6.50
C LEU A 244 -10.51 -19.87 5.38
N LYS A 245 -9.22 -19.70 5.71
CA LYS A 245 -8.14 -19.45 4.74
C LYS A 245 -7.88 -20.61 3.79
N LYS A 246 -8.15 -21.86 4.20
CA LYS A 246 -8.06 -23.03 3.31
C LYS A 246 -9.08 -22.97 2.17
N ILE A 247 -10.25 -22.38 2.41
CA ILE A 247 -11.32 -22.22 1.42
C ILE A 247 -11.15 -20.91 0.66
N PHE A 248 -10.90 -19.81 1.37
CA PHE A 248 -10.83 -18.45 0.85
C PHE A 248 -9.42 -17.89 1.10
N PHE A 249 -8.57 -17.86 0.10
CA PHE A 249 -7.21 -17.32 0.27
C PHE A 249 -7.27 -15.85 0.70
N LYS A 250 -6.35 -15.46 1.59
CA LYS A 250 -6.15 -14.11 2.08
C LYS A 250 -4.68 -13.71 1.89
N ASN A 251 -4.44 -12.43 1.57
CA ASN A 251 -3.10 -11.85 1.44
C ASN A 251 -2.22 -12.54 0.39
N ALA A 252 -2.75 -12.82 -0.80
CA ALA A 252 -1.92 -13.10 -1.96
C ALA A 252 -1.36 -11.78 -2.50
N LEU A 253 -0.11 -11.77 -2.95
CA LEU A 253 0.52 -10.58 -3.50
C LEU A 253 0.20 -10.47 -5.00
N PHE A 254 -0.27 -9.31 -5.42
CA PHE A 254 -0.30 -8.86 -6.81
C PHE A 254 0.87 -7.91 -7.04
N GLU A 255 1.55 -8.05 -8.16
CA GLU A 255 2.71 -7.26 -8.51
C GLU A 255 2.67 -6.84 -9.97
N LEU A 256 3.04 -5.59 -10.24
CA LEU A 256 3.05 -4.97 -11.56
C LEU A 256 4.34 -4.18 -11.76
N LEU A 257 4.97 -4.36 -12.92
CA LEU A 257 6.01 -3.50 -13.46
C LEU A 257 5.52 -2.92 -14.79
N ALA A 258 5.50 -1.60 -14.92
CA ALA A 258 4.97 -0.91 -16.08
C ALA A 258 5.81 0.31 -16.44
N VAL A 259 5.64 0.80 -17.67
CA VAL A 259 6.21 2.06 -18.16
C VAL A 259 5.08 2.99 -18.59
N ARG A 260 5.13 4.27 -18.21
CA ARG A 260 4.14 5.25 -18.65
C ARG A 260 4.38 5.61 -20.11
N ARG A 261 3.32 5.50 -20.93
CA ARG A 261 3.32 5.90 -22.35
C ARG A 261 3.36 7.41 -22.53
#